data_81e9dcf149be7d5e52a321521fe91f6f
#
_entry.id   81e9dcf149be7d5e52a321521fe91f6f
#
_cell.length_a   1.000
_cell.length_b   1.000
_cell.length_c   1.000
_cell.angle_alpha   90.00
_cell.angle_beta   90.00
_cell.angle_gamma   90.00
#
_symmetry.space_group_name_H-M   'P 1'
#
loop_
_entity.id
_entity.type
_entity.pdbx_description
1 polymer ?
#
loop_
_entity_poly.entity_id
_entity_poly.type
_entity_poly.pdbx_seq_one_letter_code
_entity_poly.pdbx_strand_id
1 'polypeptide(L)'
;LRSERSLAASLSTLLRPILDRATHRLNRSSPFAPIALFLIVVILLTAARIAPYGYRMSALIGMEQQFIDLNPGATFEGIVVFKDSGYDGQFFYLIARDLFDPSFDEPVLDTYRMRMGRIGMSLLVGLPASLLGWQSYGLIAFAILQLLQILAFLSLRSMLSEKNRYLALFFLFSPFSYNSSLLLVSDSLMVAVAVLGLSMLEKGGFRFSADGEDRTDYRSRWTIGATLLLCFLVTIRDTALFALAPIGLLFLYRKSLRGVILAALPVLVFLAWMAVVRLLETHPGSNPVHYDAKLGGPMVGFFQSLNGEAFASIKGAAREMSKYLNLLYLLIMVSTFFYIRSLPTAALFSPLVFTAALSVFSVVEYWATFDNVNRMFTLSIPIMALLRDRIPNMRSHGLFLLSVVFLLLLAVRLVWLKPAMAFTTIGL
;
A
#
# COMPACT_ATOMS: atom_id res chain seq x y z
N LEU A 1 -35.00 -22.75 -3.41
CA LEU A 1 -34.98 -21.31 -3.75
C LEU A 1 -35.91 -20.45 -2.89
N ARG A 2 -37.17 -20.87 -2.54
CA ARG A 2 -38.06 -20.12 -1.62
C ARG A 2 -37.62 -20.25 -0.16
N SER A 3 -37.18 -21.43 0.28
CA SER A 3 -36.70 -21.68 1.65
C SER A 3 -35.38 -20.94 1.94
N GLU A 4 -34.47 -20.87 0.98
CA GLU A 4 -33.18 -20.17 1.12
C GLU A 4 -33.35 -18.65 1.22
N ARG A 5 -34.29 -18.06 0.47
CA ARG A 5 -34.64 -16.63 0.61
C ARG A 5 -35.28 -16.32 1.96
N SER A 6 -36.04 -17.24 2.54
CA SER A 6 -36.62 -17.10 3.88
C SER A 6 -35.55 -17.14 4.97
N LEU A 7 -34.57 -18.05 4.85
CA LEU A 7 -33.46 -18.18 5.82
C LEU A 7 -32.53 -16.96 5.79
N ALA A 8 -32.18 -16.48 4.59
CA ALA A 8 -31.36 -15.28 4.42
C ALA A 8 -32.04 -14.01 4.95
N ALA A 9 -33.36 -13.88 4.73
CA ALA A 9 -34.15 -12.78 5.27
C ALA A 9 -34.25 -12.85 6.80
N SER A 10 -34.43 -14.05 7.38
CA SER A 10 -34.48 -14.27 8.81
C SER A 10 -33.16 -13.99 9.50
N LEU A 11 -32.03 -14.45 8.93
CA LEU A 11 -30.68 -14.16 9.40
C LEU A 11 -30.37 -12.65 9.32
N SER A 12 -30.76 -11.99 8.25
CA SER A 12 -30.54 -10.54 8.10
C SER A 12 -31.31 -9.72 9.14
N THR A 13 -32.54 -10.12 9.48
CA THR A 13 -33.35 -9.46 10.54
C THR A 13 -32.78 -9.68 11.94
N LEU A 14 -32.18 -10.82 12.21
CA LEU A 14 -31.55 -11.13 13.50
C LEU A 14 -30.20 -10.42 13.68
N LEU A 15 -29.39 -10.39 12.62
CA LEU A 15 -28.04 -9.83 12.67
C LEU A 15 -28.01 -8.30 12.57
N ARG A 16 -28.97 -7.70 11.88
CA ARG A 16 -29.03 -6.25 11.67
C ARG A 16 -28.99 -5.44 12.95
N PRO A 17 -29.82 -5.71 14.01
CA PRO A 17 -29.76 -4.94 15.25
C PRO A 17 -28.43 -5.10 16.01
N ILE A 18 -27.78 -6.25 15.90
CA ILE A 18 -26.47 -6.51 16.52
C ILE A 18 -25.38 -5.70 15.80
N LEU A 19 -25.39 -5.73 14.47
CA LEU A 19 -24.46 -4.96 13.64
C LEU A 19 -24.65 -3.45 13.83
N ASP A 20 -25.90 -2.97 13.91
CA ASP A 20 -26.20 -1.56 14.12
C ASP A 20 -25.72 -1.08 15.50
N ARG A 21 -25.88 -1.89 16.56
CA ARG A 21 -25.34 -1.58 17.89
C ARG A 21 -23.81 -1.61 17.91
N ALA A 22 -23.20 -2.58 17.27
CA ALA A 22 -21.73 -2.67 17.18
C ALA A 22 -21.15 -1.48 16.43
N THR A 23 -21.69 -1.13 15.26
CA THR A 23 -21.24 0.02 14.46
C THR A 23 -21.44 1.34 15.21
N HIS A 24 -22.58 1.51 15.89
CA HIS A 24 -22.81 2.70 16.70
C HIS A 24 -21.81 2.83 17.87
N ARG A 25 -21.47 1.73 18.55
CA ARG A 25 -20.42 1.71 19.59
C ARG A 25 -19.06 2.05 19.01
N LEU A 26 -18.67 1.43 17.88
CA LEU A 26 -17.39 1.66 17.21
C LEU A 26 -17.25 3.11 16.71
N ASN A 27 -18.32 3.71 16.22
CA ASN A 27 -18.30 5.11 15.76
C ASN A 27 -18.05 6.10 16.90
N ARG A 28 -18.60 5.85 18.09
CA ARG A 28 -18.46 6.68 19.30
C ARG A 28 -17.26 6.32 20.16
N SER A 29 -16.65 5.15 19.94
CA SER A 29 -15.49 4.72 20.73
C SER A 29 -14.28 5.64 20.54
N SER A 30 -13.51 5.77 21.62
CA SER A 30 -12.18 6.38 21.54
C SER A 30 -11.30 5.64 20.51
N PRO A 31 -10.47 6.33 19.72
CA PRO A 31 -9.56 5.68 18.77
C PRO A 31 -8.44 4.89 19.46
N PHE A 32 -8.22 5.07 20.77
CA PHE A 32 -7.12 4.41 21.48
C PHE A 32 -7.26 2.89 21.55
N ALA A 33 -8.46 2.37 21.81
CA ALA A 33 -8.66 0.92 21.89
C ALA A 33 -8.34 0.19 20.58
N PRO A 34 -8.85 0.60 19.40
CA PRO A 34 -8.44 -0.02 18.14
C PRO A 34 -6.97 0.18 17.81
N ILE A 35 -6.34 1.30 18.18
CA ILE A 35 -4.89 1.50 17.99
C ILE A 35 -4.10 0.53 18.86
N ALA A 36 -4.48 0.35 20.15
CA ALA A 36 -3.83 -0.62 21.03
C ALA A 36 -3.95 -2.05 20.49
N LEU A 37 -5.17 -2.44 20.06
CA LEU A 37 -5.38 -3.74 19.43
C LEU A 37 -4.54 -3.90 18.15
N PHE A 38 -4.49 -2.87 17.31
CA PHE A 38 -3.67 -2.87 16.12
C PHE A 38 -2.19 -3.11 16.46
N LEU A 39 -1.63 -2.39 17.42
CA LEU A 39 -0.24 -2.58 17.85
C LEU A 39 0.03 -4.00 18.35
N ILE A 40 -0.89 -4.60 19.10
CA ILE A 40 -0.77 -5.99 19.54
C ILE A 40 -0.73 -6.92 18.32
N VAL A 41 -1.67 -6.80 17.39
CA VAL A 41 -1.72 -7.60 16.16
C VAL A 41 -0.44 -7.42 15.34
N VAL A 42 0.01 -6.18 15.19
CA VAL A 42 1.25 -5.83 14.49
C VAL A 42 2.46 -6.54 15.10
N ILE A 43 2.62 -6.46 16.41
CA ILE A 43 3.74 -7.09 17.13
C ILE A 43 3.69 -8.61 16.95
N LEU A 44 2.53 -9.24 17.14
CA LEU A 44 2.36 -10.68 17.04
C LEU A 44 2.67 -11.21 15.63
N LEU A 45 2.14 -10.56 14.59
CA LEU A 45 2.37 -10.99 13.22
C LEU A 45 3.81 -10.71 12.77
N THR A 46 4.41 -9.60 13.23
CA THR A 46 5.83 -9.34 12.97
C THR A 46 6.72 -10.36 13.66
N ALA A 47 6.44 -10.67 14.92
CA ALA A 47 7.16 -11.70 15.65
C ALA A 47 7.06 -13.06 14.93
N ALA A 48 5.85 -13.46 14.48
CA ALA A 48 5.66 -14.66 13.69
C ALA A 48 6.47 -14.65 12.37
N ARG A 49 6.56 -13.46 11.72
CA ARG A 49 7.31 -13.28 10.48
C ARG A 49 8.81 -13.47 10.67
N ILE A 50 9.39 -12.92 11.76
CA ILE A 50 10.83 -12.89 11.98
C ILE A 50 11.33 -14.02 12.91
N ALA A 51 10.44 -14.77 13.56
CA ALA A 51 10.80 -15.87 14.44
C ALA A 51 11.75 -16.90 13.80
N PRO A 52 11.54 -17.36 12.53
CA PRO A 52 12.44 -18.29 11.88
C PRO A 52 13.86 -17.75 11.68
N TYR A 53 14.05 -16.42 11.80
CA TYR A 53 15.32 -15.72 11.58
C TYR A 53 15.90 -15.19 12.90
N GLY A 54 15.58 -15.84 14.03
CA GLY A 54 16.09 -15.47 15.36
C GLY A 54 15.59 -14.10 15.85
N TYR A 55 14.36 -13.71 15.47
CA TYR A 55 13.72 -12.40 15.79
C TYR A 55 14.50 -11.17 15.31
N ARG A 56 15.30 -11.32 14.25
CA ARG A 56 16.09 -10.21 13.69
C ARG A 56 15.25 -9.35 12.78
N MET A 57 15.14 -8.07 13.10
CA MET A 57 14.40 -7.10 12.29
C MET A 57 15.02 -6.89 10.89
N SER A 58 16.31 -7.20 10.72
CA SER A 58 16.96 -7.19 9.41
C SER A 58 16.36 -8.18 8.40
N ALA A 59 15.68 -9.24 8.87
CA ALA A 59 14.94 -10.15 7.99
C ALA A 59 13.81 -9.47 7.21
N LEU A 60 13.29 -8.34 7.70
CA LEU A 60 12.27 -7.55 6.99
C LEU A 60 12.86 -6.75 5.80
N ILE A 61 14.17 -6.50 5.77
CA ILE A 61 14.86 -5.85 4.65
C ILE A 61 14.76 -6.72 3.40
N GLY A 62 14.82 -8.05 3.59
CA GLY A 62 14.71 -8.99 2.48
C GLY A 62 15.96 -9.06 1.62
N MET A 63 17.14 -8.87 2.23
CA MET A 63 18.41 -8.88 1.51
C MET A 63 18.70 -10.24 0.90
N GLU A 64 19.00 -10.28 -0.38
CA GLU A 64 19.36 -11.48 -1.14
C GLU A 64 20.87 -11.60 -1.31
N GLN A 65 21.40 -12.83 -1.31
CA GLN A 65 22.84 -13.08 -1.44
C GLN A 65 23.43 -12.44 -2.70
N GLN A 66 22.76 -12.55 -3.83
CA GLN A 66 23.21 -11.95 -5.09
C GLN A 66 23.44 -10.43 -4.95
N PHE A 67 22.55 -9.71 -4.27
CA PHE A 67 22.70 -8.27 -4.08
C PHE A 67 23.73 -7.89 -3.03
N ILE A 68 24.02 -8.77 -2.05
CA ILE A 68 25.18 -8.61 -1.15
C ILE A 68 26.48 -8.75 -1.90
N ASP A 69 26.60 -9.76 -2.76
CA ASP A 69 27.81 -10.00 -3.55
C ASP A 69 28.10 -8.82 -4.51
N LEU A 70 27.04 -8.19 -5.03
CA LEU A 70 27.14 -7.01 -5.90
C LEU A 70 27.34 -5.69 -5.10
N ASN A 71 26.99 -5.66 -3.82
CA ASN A 71 27.08 -4.50 -2.93
C ASN A 71 27.75 -4.86 -1.59
N PRO A 72 29.02 -5.27 -1.60
CA PRO A 72 29.68 -5.81 -0.39
C PRO A 72 29.74 -4.80 0.78
N GLY A 73 29.79 -3.50 0.48
CA GLY A 73 29.74 -2.43 1.50
C GLY A 73 28.39 -2.27 2.18
N ALA A 74 27.32 -2.90 1.71
CA ALA A 74 25.98 -2.77 2.29
C ALA A 74 25.74 -3.64 3.53
N THR A 75 26.74 -4.42 3.99
CA THR A 75 26.58 -5.35 5.09
C THR A 75 26.74 -4.68 6.46
N PHE A 76 26.15 -5.29 7.49
CA PHE A 76 26.41 -5.01 8.91
C PHE A 76 26.30 -6.30 9.72
N GLU A 77 26.87 -6.32 10.90
CA GLU A 77 26.83 -7.47 11.78
C GLU A 77 25.39 -7.85 12.16
N GLY A 78 25.02 -9.11 11.93
CA GLY A 78 23.68 -9.63 12.23
C GLY A 78 22.65 -9.40 11.14
N ILE A 79 23.03 -8.91 9.95
CA ILE A 79 22.09 -8.84 8.82
C ILE A 79 21.70 -10.26 8.36
N VAL A 80 20.40 -10.48 8.15
CA VAL A 80 19.84 -11.70 7.58
C VAL A 80 19.90 -11.60 6.07
N VAL A 81 20.56 -12.56 5.43
CA VAL A 81 20.73 -12.65 3.97
C VAL A 81 20.06 -13.93 3.47
N PHE A 82 19.12 -13.80 2.55
CA PHE A 82 18.41 -14.91 1.94
C PHE A 82 19.19 -15.47 0.76
N LYS A 83 19.26 -16.82 0.66
CA LYS A 83 20.09 -17.49 -0.36
C LYS A 83 19.49 -17.43 -1.78
N ASP A 84 18.17 -17.62 -1.87
CA ASP A 84 17.51 -17.91 -3.15
C ASP A 84 16.61 -16.77 -3.66
N SER A 85 16.14 -15.88 -2.79
CA SER A 85 15.29 -14.76 -3.18
C SER A 85 15.18 -13.71 -2.09
N GLY A 86 15.17 -12.44 -2.47
CA GLY A 86 14.96 -11.29 -1.60
C GLY A 86 13.59 -10.65 -1.77
N TYR A 87 13.46 -9.43 -1.24
CA TYR A 87 12.27 -8.58 -1.40
C TYR A 87 12.68 -7.18 -1.83
N ASP A 88 11.71 -6.41 -2.35
CA ASP A 88 11.95 -5.02 -2.74
C ASP A 88 12.50 -4.13 -1.62
N GLY A 89 12.31 -4.49 -0.35
CA GLY A 89 12.84 -3.77 0.81
C GLY A 89 14.36 -3.59 0.77
N GLN A 90 15.10 -4.54 0.18
CA GLN A 90 16.55 -4.45 -0.01
C GLN A 90 16.95 -3.23 -0.85
N PHE A 91 16.18 -2.90 -1.88
CA PHE A 91 16.52 -1.77 -2.75
C PHE A 91 16.32 -0.42 -2.03
N PHE A 92 15.30 -0.29 -1.18
CA PHE A 92 15.14 0.91 -0.35
C PHE A 92 16.26 1.07 0.66
N TYR A 93 16.76 -0.05 1.21
CA TYR A 93 17.92 -0.06 2.09
C TYR A 93 19.20 0.35 1.35
N LEU A 94 19.48 -0.25 0.18
CA LEU A 94 20.67 0.08 -0.63
C LEU A 94 20.68 1.56 -1.05
N ILE A 95 19.53 2.09 -1.50
CA ILE A 95 19.39 3.50 -1.84
C ILE A 95 19.57 4.40 -0.60
N ALA A 96 19.07 3.97 0.57
CA ALA A 96 19.29 4.73 1.80
C ALA A 96 20.78 4.78 2.18
N ARG A 97 21.52 3.68 1.97
CA ARG A 97 22.97 3.63 2.15
C ARG A 97 23.68 4.61 1.22
N ASP A 98 23.38 4.57 -0.05
CA ASP A 98 23.92 5.48 -1.07
C ASP A 98 23.71 6.96 -0.71
N LEU A 99 22.53 7.31 -0.20
CA LEU A 99 22.19 8.69 0.13
C LEU A 99 22.83 9.22 1.41
N PHE A 100 23.08 8.36 2.42
CA PHE A 100 23.42 8.79 3.77
C PHE A 100 24.67 8.13 4.34
N ASP A 101 25.38 7.29 3.57
CA ASP A 101 26.63 6.67 3.99
C ASP A 101 27.74 7.00 2.99
N PRO A 102 28.61 7.98 3.31
CA PRO A 102 29.69 8.38 2.40
C PRO A 102 30.73 7.29 2.10
N SER A 103 30.71 6.19 2.86
CA SER A 103 31.59 5.04 2.65
C SER A 103 31.02 3.98 1.72
N PHE A 104 29.77 4.17 1.27
CA PHE A 104 29.06 3.26 0.38
C PHE A 104 29.07 3.80 -1.05
N ASP A 105 29.59 3.02 -1.97
CA ASP A 105 29.62 3.36 -3.39
C ASP A 105 28.23 3.17 -4.03
N GLU A 106 28.10 3.64 -5.30
CA GLU A 106 26.87 3.56 -6.08
C GLU A 106 26.25 2.14 -6.05
N PRO A 107 24.97 2.00 -5.67
CA PRO A 107 24.36 0.69 -5.48
C PRO A 107 24.06 0.00 -6.81
N VAL A 108 24.37 -1.28 -6.90
CA VAL A 108 23.90 -2.14 -7.99
C VAL A 108 22.47 -2.57 -7.69
N LEU A 109 21.53 -2.14 -8.52
CA LEU A 109 20.10 -2.39 -8.40
C LEU A 109 19.61 -3.23 -9.60
N ASP A 110 18.47 -3.92 -9.45
CA ASP A 110 17.87 -4.71 -10.55
C ASP A 110 17.37 -3.83 -11.70
N THR A 111 16.81 -2.67 -11.39
CA THR A 111 16.28 -1.69 -12.35
C THR A 111 16.52 -0.29 -11.82
N TYR A 112 17.68 0.28 -12.10
CA TYR A 112 18.15 1.54 -11.51
C TYR A 112 17.10 2.65 -11.56
N ARG A 113 16.57 2.99 -12.74
CA ARG A 113 15.60 4.09 -12.91
C ARG A 113 14.32 3.88 -12.11
N MET A 114 13.79 2.66 -12.12
CA MET A 114 12.56 2.36 -11.40
C MET A 114 12.78 2.43 -9.88
N ARG A 115 13.93 1.95 -9.39
CA ARG A 115 14.23 1.92 -7.95
C ARG A 115 14.58 3.32 -7.45
N MET A 116 15.45 4.05 -8.13
CA MET A 116 15.80 5.43 -7.81
C MET A 116 14.62 6.40 -7.99
N GLY A 117 13.67 6.09 -8.87
CA GLY A 117 12.41 6.83 -8.97
C GLY A 117 11.55 6.80 -7.70
N ARG A 118 11.81 5.85 -6.78
CA ARG A 118 11.05 5.60 -5.53
C ARG A 118 11.86 5.97 -4.28
N ILE A 119 12.61 7.03 -4.33
CA ILE A 119 13.56 7.48 -3.29
C ILE A 119 12.88 7.84 -1.94
N GLY A 120 11.59 8.18 -1.92
CA GLY A 120 10.91 8.76 -0.77
C GLY A 120 10.99 7.92 0.50
N MET A 121 10.88 6.59 0.40
CA MET A 121 11.05 5.72 1.57
C MET A 121 12.50 5.71 2.07
N SER A 122 13.46 5.67 1.16
CA SER A 122 14.89 5.69 1.48
C SER A 122 15.30 7.00 2.15
N LEU A 123 14.77 8.15 1.70
CA LEU A 123 14.97 9.44 2.35
C LEU A 123 14.41 9.46 3.77
N LEU A 124 13.19 8.97 3.96
CA LEU A 124 12.51 9.04 5.26
C LEU A 124 13.15 8.14 6.31
N VAL A 125 13.65 6.96 5.91
CA VAL A 125 14.22 5.95 6.81
C VAL A 125 15.74 6.07 6.91
N GLY A 126 16.41 6.42 5.82
CA GLY A 126 17.87 6.44 5.73
C GLY A 126 18.51 7.46 6.67
N LEU A 127 17.95 8.67 6.74
CA LEU A 127 18.49 9.71 7.64
C LEU A 127 18.48 9.26 9.11
N PRO A 128 17.38 8.79 9.74
CA PRO A 128 17.46 8.30 11.12
C PRO A 128 18.30 7.02 11.26
N ALA A 129 18.36 6.16 10.25
CA ALA A 129 19.18 4.96 10.30
C ALA A 129 20.69 5.27 10.23
N SER A 130 21.10 6.29 9.48
CA SER A 130 22.49 6.74 9.45
C SER A 130 22.94 7.31 10.79
N LEU A 131 22.05 7.94 11.56
CA LEU A 131 22.32 8.50 12.87
C LEU A 131 22.33 7.45 13.99
N LEU A 132 21.46 6.44 13.91
CA LEU A 132 21.26 5.41 14.94
C LEU A 132 21.99 4.09 14.66
N GLY A 133 22.65 4.00 13.51
CA GLY A 133 23.34 2.81 13.02
C GLY A 133 22.49 1.96 12.08
N TRP A 134 23.11 1.44 11.03
CA TRP A 134 22.44 0.69 9.94
C TRP A 134 21.79 -0.62 10.40
N GLN A 135 22.25 -1.23 11.49
CA GLN A 135 21.61 -2.38 12.13
C GLN A 135 20.18 -2.08 12.59
N SER A 136 19.85 -0.82 12.87
CA SER A 136 18.52 -0.38 13.29
C SER A 136 17.56 -0.10 12.13
N TYR A 137 18.02 -0.11 10.86
CA TYR A 137 17.23 0.25 9.67
C TYR A 137 15.89 -0.48 9.61
N GLY A 138 15.89 -1.82 9.77
CA GLY A 138 14.66 -2.62 9.71
C GLY A 138 13.64 -2.22 10.79
N LEU A 139 14.10 -1.94 12.00
CA LEU A 139 13.24 -1.49 13.10
C LEU A 139 12.70 -0.08 12.85
N ILE A 140 13.55 0.84 12.42
CA ILE A 140 13.17 2.24 12.14
C ILE A 140 12.16 2.29 11.01
N ALA A 141 12.43 1.61 9.89
CA ALA A 141 11.52 1.53 8.75
C ALA A 141 10.16 1.02 9.19
N PHE A 142 10.13 -0.11 9.90
CA PHE A 142 8.90 -0.69 10.39
C PHE A 142 8.14 0.25 11.33
N ALA A 143 8.80 0.87 12.30
CA ALA A 143 8.18 1.80 13.24
C ALA A 143 7.58 3.03 12.55
N ILE A 144 8.29 3.62 11.59
CA ILE A 144 7.81 4.75 10.78
C ILE A 144 6.54 4.34 9.99
N LEU A 145 6.55 3.16 9.35
CA LEU A 145 5.39 2.68 8.59
C LEU A 145 4.16 2.50 9.50
N GLN A 146 4.32 1.92 10.71
CA GLN A 146 3.20 1.76 11.63
C GLN A 146 2.71 3.10 12.19
N LEU A 147 3.61 4.02 12.53
CA LEU A 147 3.24 5.35 12.99
C LEU A 147 2.42 6.09 11.92
N LEU A 148 2.87 6.08 10.67
CA LEU A 148 2.16 6.75 9.58
C LEU A 148 0.82 6.07 9.27
N GLN A 149 0.71 4.74 9.40
CA GLN A 149 -0.57 4.03 9.29
C GLN A 149 -1.57 4.49 10.36
N ILE A 150 -1.12 4.67 11.61
CA ILE A 150 -1.96 5.17 12.71
C ILE A 150 -2.38 6.63 12.46
N LEU A 151 -1.47 7.49 12.06
CA LEU A 151 -1.78 8.89 11.75
C LEU A 151 -2.76 9.01 10.58
N ALA A 152 -2.58 8.20 9.54
CA ALA A 152 -3.48 8.14 8.41
C ALA A 152 -4.86 7.57 8.80
N PHE A 153 -4.92 6.57 9.69
CA PHE A 153 -6.19 6.09 10.26
C PHE A 153 -6.95 7.19 10.98
N LEU A 154 -6.29 7.95 11.86
CA LEU A 154 -6.90 9.06 12.58
C LEU A 154 -7.41 10.13 11.61
N SER A 155 -6.63 10.42 10.59
CA SER A 155 -6.98 11.36 9.53
C SER A 155 -8.17 10.88 8.70
N LEU A 156 -8.17 9.63 8.23
CA LEU A 156 -9.30 9.04 7.52
C LEU A 156 -10.57 9.05 8.38
N ARG A 157 -10.46 8.66 9.65
CA ARG A 157 -11.57 8.68 10.60
C ARG A 157 -12.16 10.09 10.76
N SER A 158 -11.33 11.15 10.71
CA SER A 158 -11.79 12.53 10.80
C SER A 158 -12.50 13.03 9.52
N MET A 159 -12.16 12.47 8.36
CA MET A 159 -12.78 12.80 7.06
C MET A 159 -14.14 12.13 6.87
N LEU A 160 -14.41 11.04 7.59
CA LEU A 160 -15.66 10.27 7.49
C LEU A 160 -16.74 10.87 8.37
N SER A 161 -18.00 10.83 7.90
CA SER A 161 -19.17 11.18 8.70
C SER A 161 -19.28 10.28 9.93
N GLU A 162 -19.93 10.77 10.99
CA GLU A 162 -20.04 10.05 12.28
C GLU A 162 -20.56 8.63 12.14
N LYS A 163 -21.54 8.40 11.26
CA LYS A 163 -22.13 7.08 11.00
C LYS A 163 -21.19 6.08 10.33
N ASN A 164 -20.13 6.56 9.65
CA ASN A 164 -19.23 5.76 8.84
C ASN A 164 -17.79 5.72 9.39
N ARG A 165 -17.50 6.34 10.53
CA ARG A 165 -16.17 6.36 11.15
C ARG A 165 -15.57 4.96 11.36
N TYR A 166 -16.41 3.96 11.59
CA TYR A 166 -15.97 2.57 11.72
C TYR A 166 -15.27 2.03 10.47
N LEU A 167 -15.54 2.58 9.27
CA LEU A 167 -14.89 2.16 8.04
C LEU A 167 -13.38 2.41 8.05
N ALA A 168 -12.93 3.39 8.83
CA ALA A 168 -11.50 3.63 8.99
C ALA A 168 -10.76 2.45 9.67
N LEU A 169 -11.47 1.60 10.43
CA LEU A 169 -10.88 0.40 11.04
C LEU A 169 -10.39 -0.59 9.99
N PHE A 170 -11.10 -0.74 8.87
CA PHE A 170 -10.66 -1.60 7.78
C PHE A 170 -9.36 -1.10 7.14
N PHE A 171 -9.12 0.22 7.17
CA PHE A 171 -7.85 0.78 6.75
C PHE A 171 -6.76 0.54 7.79
N LEU A 172 -7.02 0.75 9.08
CA LEU A 172 -6.06 0.48 10.15
C LEU A 172 -5.58 -0.99 10.10
N PHE A 173 -6.51 -1.93 9.93
CA PHE A 173 -6.25 -3.36 9.84
C PHE A 173 -6.13 -3.86 8.39
N SER A 174 -5.77 -2.99 7.45
CA SER A 174 -5.65 -3.37 6.04
C SER A 174 -4.59 -4.45 5.82
N PRO A 175 -4.97 -5.65 5.34
CA PRO A 175 -4.01 -6.71 5.04
C PRO A 175 -3.01 -6.28 3.97
N PHE A 176 -3.42 -5.39 3.07
CA PHE A 176 -2.61 -4.89 1.98
C PHE A 176 -1.48 -3.97 2.47
N SER A 177 -1.81 -3.01 3.34
CA SER A 177 -0.81 -2.15 4.00
C SER A 177 0.09 -2.95 4.93
N TYR A 178 -0.51 -3.92 5.62
CA TYR A 178 0.21 -4.75 6.56
C TYR A 178 1.26 -5.63 5.88
N ASN A 179 0.85 -6.34 4.83
CA ASN A 179 1.75 -7.16 4.02
C ASN A 179 2.91 -6.33 3.43
N SER A 180 2.61 -5.11 2.96
CA SER A 180 3.61 -4.15 2.50
C SER A 180 4.62 -3.77 3.60
N SER A 181 4.14 -3.50 4.82
CA SER A 181 5.01 -3.14 5.95
C SER A 181 5.92 -4.29 6.38
N LEU A 182 5.43 -5.54 6.33
CA LEU A 182 6.22 -6.74 6.66
C LEU A 182 7.32 -7.07 5.62
N LEU A 183 7.27 -6.45 4.47
CA LEU A 183 8.25 -6.57 3.40
C LEU A 183 9.12 -5.30 3.26
N LEU A 184 8.91 -4.31 4.14
CA LEU A 184 9.50 -2.97 4.09
C LEU A 184 9.43 -2.35 2.70
N VAL A 185 8.26 -2.47 2.03
CA VAL A 185 8.03 -1.86 0.72
C VAL A 185 7.15 -0.62 0.83
N SER A 186 7.23 0.24 -0.16
CA SER A 186 6.71 1.61 -0.10
C SER A 186 5.19 1.75 -0.23
N ASP A 187 4.43 0.67 -0.47
CA ASP A 187 2.97 0.77 -0.71
C ASP A 187 2.19 1.26 0.50
N SER A 188 2.53 0.79 1.72
CA SER A 188 1.90 1.26 2.96
C SER A 188 2.23 2.72 3.26
N LEU A 189 3.47 3.14 3.00
CA LEU A 189 3.89 4.54 3.10
C LEU A 189 3.10 5.42 2.12
N MET A 190 3.01 4.99 0.86
CA MET A 190 2.28 5.70 -0.18
C MET A 190 0.82 5.96 0.22
N VAL A 191 0.09 4.93 0.66
CA VAL A 191 -1.32 5.11 1.01
C VAL A 191 -1.49 5.96 2.27
N ALA A 192 -0.60 5.83 3.25
CA ALA A 192 -0.66 6.64 4.46
C ALA A 192 -0.43 8.12 4.15
N VAL A 193 0.61 8.45 3.36
CA VAL A 193 0.90 9.83 2.95
C VAL A 193 -0.20 10.39 2.05
N ALA A 194 -0.79 9.59 1.17
CA ALA A 194 -1.95 10.00 0.35
C ALA A 194 -3.14 10.41 1.23
N VAL A 195 -3.51 9.57 2.22
CA VAL A 195 -4.62 9.88 3.15
C VAL A 195 -4.33 11.13 3.98
N LEU A 196 -3.09 11.29 4.48
CA LEU A 196 -2.67 12.48 5.22
C LEU A 196 -2.76 13.74 4.35
N GLY A 197 -2.23 13.70 3.13
CA GLY A 197 -2.29 14.80 2.18
C GLY A 197 -3.73 15.20 1.83
N LEU A 198 -4.60 14.21 1.56
CA LEU A 198 -6.03 14.44 1.30
C LEU A 198 -6.73 15.07 2.52
N SER A 199 -6.46 14.57 3.73
CA SER A 199 -7.03 15.13 4.96
C SER A 199 -6.61 16.57 5.19
N MET A 200 -5.34 16.90 4.96
CA MET A 200 -4.85 18.28 5.06
C MET A 200 -5.49 19.16 3.99
N LEU A 201 -5.66 18.67 2.78
CA LEU A 201 -6.30 19.41 1.70
C LEU A 201 -7.78 19.73 2.02
N GLU A 202 -8.51 18.76 2.61
CA GLU A 202 -9.89 19.02 3.10
C GLU A 202 -9.92 20.06 4.22
N LYS A 203 -8.96 20.07 5.13
CA LYS A 203 -8.82 21.11 6.16
C LYS A 203 -8.51 22.48 5.56
N GLY A 204 -7.86 22.52 4.39
CA GLY A 204 -7.65 23.72 3.59
C GLY A 204 -8.87 24.18 2.79
N GLY A 205 -10.03 23.55 2.95
CA GLY A 205 -11.29 23.93 2.30
C GLY A 205 -11.64 23.12 1.05
N PHE A 206 -10.73 22.27 0.55
CA PHE A 206 -11.05 21.38 -0.56
C PHE A 206 -12.19 20.43 -0.18
N ARG A 207 -13.12 20.21 -1.08
CA ARG A 207 -14.25 19.29 -0.87
C ARG A 207 -14.39 18.32 -2.05
N PHE A 208 -14.61 17.06 -1.75
CA PHE A 208 -14.98 16.06 -2.75
C PHE A 208 -16.49 16.12 -3.04
N SER A 209 -17.03 17.28 -3.37
CA SER A 209 -18.46 17.47 -3.67
C SER A 209 -18.68 17.77 -5.14
N ALA A 210 -19.92 17.52 -5.59
CA ALA A 210 -20.36 17.86 -6.95
C ALA A 210 -20.58 19.37 -7.16
N ASP A 211 -20.49 20.16 -6.08
CA ASP A 211 -20.63 21.60 -6.15
C ASP A 211 -19.52 22.16 -7.03
N GLY A 212 -19.90 22.91 -8.06
CA GLY A 212 -18.97 23.43 -9.07
C GLY A 212 -17.99 24.48 -8.56
N GLU A 213 -18.04 24.82 -7.26
CA GLU A 213 -17.22 25.86 -6.66
C GLU A 213 -15.95 25.30 -6.01
N ASP A 214 -14.84 25.95 -6.29
CA ASP A 214 -13.58 25.73 -5.58
C ASP A 214 -13.49 26.66 -4.37
N ARG A 215 -13.60 26.08 -3.18
CA ARG A 215 -13.52 26.79 -1.90
C ARG A 215 -12.17 26.61 -1.20
N THR A 216 -11.16 26.14 -1.93
CA THR A 216 -9.84 25.86 -1.36
C THR A 216 -9.12 27.18 -1.01
N ASP A 217 -8.71 27.30 0.25
CA ASP A 217 -7.81 28.38 0.68
C ASP A 217 -6.35 28.00 0.36
N TYR A 218 -5.86 28.50 -0.76
CA TYR A 218 -4.50 28.20 -1.26
C TYR A 218 -3.37 28.79 -0.40
N ARG A 219 -3.67 29.71 0.52
CA ARG A 219 -2.70 30.29 1.46
C ARG A 219 -2.73 29.63 2.84
N SER A 220 -3.70 28.76 3.07
CA SER A 220 -3.79 28.01 4.31
C SER A 220 -2.56 27.13 4.51
N ARG A 221 -2.04 27.11 5.74
CA ARG A 221 -0.97 26.16 6.15
C ARG A 221 -1.32 24.71 5.83
N TRP A 222 -2.61 24.37 5.84
CA TRP A 222 -3.11 23.04 5.53
C TRP A 222 -2.96 22.70 4.05
N THR A 223 -3.29 23.63 3.16
CA THR A 223 -3.14 23.45 1.71
C THR A 223 -1.66 23.39 1.32
N ILE A 224 -0.82 24.26 1.91
CA ILE A 224 0.63 24.22 1.69
C ILE A 224 1.21 22.88 2.16
N GLY A 225 0.89 22.45 3.39
CA GLY A 225 1.33 21.18 3.92
C GLY A 225 0.84 19.98 3.10
N ALA A 226 -0.42 20.01 2.64
CA ALA A 226 -0.94 19.00 1.71
C ALA A 226 -0.13 18.94 0.41
N THR A 227 0.17 20.11 -0.18
CA THR A 227 0.96 20.18 -1.42
C THR A 227 2.35 19.58 -1.23
N LEU A 228 3.04 19.89 -0.13
CA LEU A 228 4.34 19.31 0.20
C LEU A 228 4.26 17.78 0.37
N LEU A 229 3.24 17.29 1.11
CA LEU A 229 3.03 15.84 1.25
C LEU A 229 2.71 15.16 -0.08
N LEU A 230 1.94 15.79 -0.96
CA LEU A 230 1.62 15.25 -2.28
C LEU A 230 2.83 15.27 -3.22
N CYS A 231 3.71 16.28 -3.11
CA CYS A 231 5.00 16.28 -3.79
C CYS A 231 5.93 15.18 -3.27
N PHE A 232 5.95 14.93 -1.96
CA PHE A 232 6.69 13.82 -1.38
C PHE A 232 6.09 12.46 -1.78
N LEU A 233 4.77 12.36 -1.85
CA LEU A 233 4.04 11.14 -2.22
C LEU A 233 4.52 10.54 -3.54
N VAL A 234 4.75 11.35 -4.57
CA VAL A 234 5.18 10.87 -5.89
C VAL A 234 6.63 10.38 -5.92
N THR A 235 7.44 10.75 -4.93
CA THR A 235 8.80 10.20 -4.77
C THR A 235 8.79 8.86 -4.04
N ILE A 236 7.67 8.48 -3.40
CA ILE A 236 7.53 7.18 -2.73
C ILE A 236 7.25 6.08 -3.75
N ARG A 237 6.36 6.36 -4.71
CA ARG A 237 5.95 5.39 -5.73
C ARG A 237 5.29 6.08 -6.93
N ASP A 238 5.58 5.59 -8.11
CA ASP A 238 4.99 6.03 -9.38
C ASP A 238 3.45 5.90 -9.41
N THR A 239 2.91 4.80 -8.86
CA THR A 239 1.45 4.61 -8.73
C THR A 239 0.76 5.61 -7.80
N ALA A 240 1.50 6.42 -7.06
CA ALA A 240 0.97 7.54 -6.29
C ALA A 240 0.23 8.58 -7.17
N LEU A 241 0.60 8.67 -8.46
CA LEU A 241 -0.13 9.49 -9.43
C LEU A 241 -1.62 9.11 -9.52
N PHE A 242 -1.98 7.85 -9.26
CA PHE A 242 -3.38 7.41 -9.19
C PHE A 242 -4.14 8.07 -8.03
N ALA A 243 -3.48 8.28 -6.88
CA ALA A 243 -4.07 8.96 -5.74
C ALA A 243 -4.25 10.48 -5.98
N LEU A 244 -3.49 11.07 -6.90
CA LEU A 244 -3.61 12.48 -7.29
C LEU A 244 -4.72 12.73 -8.31
N ALA A 245 -5.08 11.72 -9.10
CA ALA A 245 -6.06 11.87 -10.18
C ALA A 245 -7.39 12.48 -9.71
N PRO A 246 -8.01 12.08 -8.57
CA PRO A 246 -9.26 12.69 -8.10
C PRO A 246 -9.13 14.21 -7.88
N ILE A 247 -8.00 14.66 -7.34
CA ILE A 247 -7.75 16.05 -7.02
C ILE A 247 -7.66 16.85 -8.32
N GLY A 248 -6.83 16.39 -9.27
CA GLY A 248 -6.64 17.04 -10.56
C GLY A 248 -7.94 17.13 -11.38
N LEU A 249 -8.66 16.01 -11.48
CA LEU A 249 -9.92 15.93 -12.22
C LEU A 249 -11.01 16.84 -11.61
N LEU A 250 -11.10 16.94 -10.27
CA LEU A 250 -12.04 17.83 -9.62
C LEU A 250 -11.71 19.31 -9.83
N PHE A 251 -10.43 19.70 -9.78
CA PHE A 251 -10.03 21.07 -10.08
C PHE A 251 -10.24 21.44 -11.55
N LEU A 252 -10.01 20.53 -12.47
CA LEU A 252 -10.35 20.72 -13.89
C LEU A 252 -11.85 20.89 -14.08
N TYR A 253 -12.67 20.04 -13.45
CA TYR A 253 -14.13 20.15 -13.49
C TYR A 253 -14.62 21.52 -12.97
N ARG A 254 -14.01 22.02 -11.87
CA ARG A 254 -14.34 23.33 -11.27
C ARG A 254 -13.72 24.52 -12.00
N LYS A 255 -12.97 24.28 -13.07
CA LYS A 255 -12.26 25.30 -13.83
C LYS A 255 -11.33 26.17 -12.94
N SER A 256 -10.80 25.59 -11.87
CA SER A 256 -9.90 26.28 -10.93
C SER A 256 -8.45 26.21 -11.42
N LEU A 257 -7.96 27.28 -12.05
CA LEU A 257 -6.57 27.33 -12.51
C LEU A 257 -5.57 27.12 -11.36
N ARG A 258 -5.80 27.73 -10.20
CA ARG A 258 -4.94 27.58 -9.01
C ARG A 258 -4.93 26.14 -8.52
N GLY A 259 -6.09 25.49 -8.51
CA GLY A 259 -6.22 24.08 -8.14
C GLY A 259 -5.49 23.15 -9.12
N VAL A 260 -5.61 23.43 -10.43
CA VAL A 260 -4.90 22.67 -11.46
C VAL A 260 -3.38 22.80 -11.29
N ILE A 261 -2.87 24.03 -11.01
CA ILE A 261 -1.44 24.25 -10.73
C ILE A 261 -1.02 23.46 -9.48
N LEU A 262 -1.81 23.49 -8.40
CA LEU A 262 -1.54 22.72 -7.19
C LEU A 262 -1.45 21.21 -7.48
N ALA A 263 -2.38 20.67 -8.26
CA ALA A 263 -2.40 19.25 -8.63
C ALA A 263 -1.29 18.87 -9.63
N ALA A 264 -0.85 19.81 -10.46
CA ALA A 264 0.24 19.62 -11.41
C ALA A 264 1.62 19.60 -10.73
N LEU A 265 1.79 20.33 -9.62
CA LEU A 265 3.09 20.45 -8.95
C LEU A 265 3.71 19.11 -8.55
N PRO A 266 2.99 18.16 -7.92
CA PRO A 266 3.54 16.81 -7.66
C PRO A 266 3.99 16.10 -8.94
N VAL A 267 3.24 16.23 -10.04
CA VAL A 267 3.60 15.63 -11.34
C VAL A 267 4.90 16.23 -11.86
N LEU A 268 5.05 17.56 -11.76
CA LEU A 268 6.29 18.25 -12.16
C LEU A 268 7.48 17.82 -11.29
N VAL A 269 7.28 17.66 -9.97
CA VAL A 269 8.32 17.12 -9.06
C VAL A 269 8.72 15.71 -9.48
N PHE A 270 7.75 14.84 -9.79
CA PHE A 270 8.04 13.50 -10.28
C PHE A 270 8.85 13.53 -11.58
N LEU A 271 8.44 14.31 -12.57
CA LEU A 271 9.15 14.42 -13.85
C LEU A 271 10.55 15.00 -13.68
N ALA A 272 10.70 16.04 -12.84
CA ALA A 272 12.00 16.62 -12.53
C ALA A 272 12.93 15.60 -11.86
N TRP A 273 12.41 14.84 -10.89
CA TRP A 273 13.16 13.79 -10.23
C TRP A 273 13.58 12.69 -11.21
N MET A 274 12.67 12.23 -12.08
CA MET A 274 13.00 11.23 -13.11
C MET A 274 14.05 11.73 -14.11
N ALA A 275 14.04 13.03 -14.42
CA ALA A 275 15.10 13.64 -15.24
C ALA A 275 16.45 13.61 -14.52
N VAL A 276 16.49 13.93 -13.22
CA VAL A 276 17.70 13.81 -12.38
C VAL A 276 18.20 12.37 -12.33
N VAL A 277 17.32 11.40 -12.07
CA VAL A 277 17.67 9.96 -12.05
C VAL A 277 18.31 9.54 -13.38
N ARG A 278 17.77 10.04 -14.52
CA ARG A 278 18.32 9.74 -15.82
C ARG A 278 19.73 10.33 -16.03
N LEU A 279 20.01 11.49 -15.44
CA LEU A 279 21.34 12.12 -15.51
C LEU A 279 22.34 11.44 -14.57
N LEU A 280 21.88 10.90 -13.44
CA LEU A 280 22.72 10.19 -12.49
C LEU A 280 23.08 8.76 -12.95
N GLU A 281 22.35 8.19 -13.89
CA GLU A 281 22.62 6.85 -14.42
C GLU A 281 23.92 6.86 -15.25
N THR A 282 25.03 6.54 -14.62
CA THR A 282 26.38 6.61 -15.23
C THR A 282 26.64 5.50 -16.24
N HIS A 283 25.97 4.35 -16.10
CA HIS A 283 26.17 3.15 -16.92
C HIS A 283 24.86 2.54 -17.41
N PRO A 284 24.14 3.19 -18.37
CA PRO A 284 22.91 2.62 -18.92
C PRO A 284 23.18 1.26 -19.55
N GLY A 285 22.56 0.20 -19.02
CA GLY A 285 22.68 -1.17 -19.53
C GLY A 285 23.73 -2.04 -18.85
N SER A 286 24.48 -1.54 -17.86
CA SER A 286 25.48 -2.32 -17.11
C SER A 286 24.88 -3.12 -15.93
N ASN A 287 23.59 -2.97 -15.63
CA ASN A 287 22.93 -3.74 -14.58
C ASN A 287 22.85 -5.22 -14.96
N PRO A 288 23.49 -6.13 -14.22
CA PRO A 288 23.51 -7.56 -14.54
C PRO A 288 22.15 -8.25 -14.37
N VAL A 289 21.19 -7.56 -13.75
CA VAL A 289 19.84 -8.06 -13.50
C VAL A 289 18.83 -7.17 -14.21
N HIS A 290 18.35 -7.60 -15.37
CA HIS A 290 17.28 -6.92 -16.08
C HIS A 290 15.92 -7.44 -15.63
N TYR A 291 15.16 -6.59 -14.96
CA TYR A 291 13.74 -6.81 -14.73
C TYR A 291 12.90 -5.95 -15.67
N ASP A 292 12.41 -6.55 -16.73
CA ASP A 292 11.47 -5.91 -17.65
C ASP A 292 10.04 -6.02 -17.07
N ALA A 293 9.60 -4.98 -16.37
CA ALA A 293 8.20 -4.88 -15.98
C ALA A 293 7.32 -4.62 -17.21
N LYS A 294 6.92 -5.67 -17.91
CA LYS A 294 6.00 -5.58 -19.06
C LYS A 294 4.57 -5.66 -18.59
N LEU A 295 3.71 -4.80 -19.13
CA LEU A 295 2.27 -5.03 -19.03
C LEU A 295 1.92 -6.17 -19.97
N GLY A 296 1.09 -7.11 -19.49
CA GLY A 296 0.58 -8.22 -20.27
C GLY A 296 -0.73 -7.89 -21.00
N GLY A 297 -1.28 -8.88 -21.69
CA GLY A 297 -2.68 -8.80 -22.15
C GLY A 297 -3.67 -8.88 -20.99
N PRO A 298 -4.96 -8.49 -21.22
CA PRO A 298 -5.97 -8.51 -20.18
C PRO A 298 -6.10 -9.88 -19.52
N MET A 299 -5.91 -9.96 -18.20
CA MET A 299 -5.98 -11.19 -17.38
C MET A 299 -5.00 -12.31 -17.75
N VAL A 300 -4.12 -12.11 -18.75
CA VAL A 300 -3.14 -13.12 -19.17
C VAL A 300 -2.27 -13.56 -17.99
N GLY A 301 -1.75 -12.61 -17.20
CA GLY A 301 -0.93 -12.91 -16.03
C GLY A 301 -1.67 -13.75 -14.98
N PHE A 302 -2.98 -13.51 -14.76
CA PHE A 302 -3.80 -14.35 -13.89
C PHE A 302 -3.85 -15.79 -14.38
N PHE A 303 -4.28 -16.00 -15.63
CA PHE A 303 -4.43 -17.35 -16.19
C PHE A 303 -3.11 -18.11 -16.26
N GLN A 304 -2.01 -17.45 -16.63
CA GLN A 304 -0.67 -18.05 -16.65
C GLN A 304 -0.16 -18.40 -15.24
N SER A 305 -0.62 -17.70 -14.19
CA SER A 305 -0.22 -17.97 -12.82
C SER A 305 -0.88 -19.20 -12.21
N LEU A 306 -1.99 -19.71 -12.81
CA LEU A 306 -2.74 -20.84 -12.26
C LEU A 306 -1.95 -22.15 -12.39
N ASN A 307 -1.93 -22.90 -11.30
CA ASN A 307 -1.29 -24.21 -11.24
C ASN A 307 -2.27 -25.26 -10.70
N GLY A 308 -2.81 -26.09 -11.57
CA GLY A 308 -3.77 -27.15 -11.21
C GLY A 308 -3.16 -28.21 -10.29
N GLU A 309 -1.86 -28.53 -10.43
CA GLU A 309 -1.16 -29.52 -9.61
C GLU A 309 -1.01 -29.05 -8.15
N ALA A 310 -1.05 -27.75 -7.91
CA ALA A 310 -0.95 -27.19 -6.56
C ALA A 310 -2.09 -27.68 -5.64
N PHE A 311 -3.25 -28.04 -6.18
CA PHE A 311 -4.37 -28.59 -5.41
C PHE A 311 -4.10 -29.98 -4.81
N ALA A 312 -3.02 -30.65 -5.21
CA ALA A 312 -2.59 -31.91 -4.60
C ALA A 312 -2.11 -31.74 -3.14
N SER A 313 -1.85 -30.51 -2.67
CA SER A 313 -1.45 -30.24 -1.30
C SER A 313 -2.27 -29.11 -0.68
N ILE A 314 -2.50 -29.15 0.65
CA ILE A 314 -3.24 -28.09 1.37
C ILE A 314 -2.54 -26.72 1.20
N LYS A 315 -1.20 -26.69 1.25
CA LYS A 315 -0.44 -25.45 1.05
C LYS A 315 -0.58 -24.90 -0.37
N GLY A 316 -0.52 -25.78 -1.36
CA GLY A 316 -0.73 -25.41 -2.75
C GLY A 316 -2.16 -24.93 -3.00
N ALA A 317 -3.15 -25.66 -2.51
CA ALA A 317 -4.56 -25.28 -2.60
C ALA A 317 -4.82 -23.88 -1.96
N ALA A 318 -4.26 -23.61 -0.78
CA ALA A 318 -4.39 -22.30 -0.13
C ALA A 318 -3.76 -21.18 -0.96
N ARG A 319 -2.61 -21.43 -1.62
CA ARG A 319 -1.97 -20.49 -2.54
C ARG A 319 -2.88 -20.21 -3.75
N GLU A 320 -3.38 -21.24 -4.39
CA GLU A 320 -4.27 -21.08 -5.56
C GLU A 320 -5.58 -20.37 -5.17
N MET A 321 -6.22 -20.78 -4.07
CA MET A 321 -7.42 -20.12 -3.57
C MET A 321 -7.21 -18.63 -3.30
N SER A 322 -6.01 -18.22 -2.85
CA SER A 322 -5.72 -16.80 -2.65
C SER A 322 -5.77 -15.98 -3.94
N LYS A 323 -5.41 -16.56 -5.10
CA LYS A 323 -5.50 -15.91 -6.41
C LYS A 323 -6.97 -15.68 -6.81
N TYR A 324 -7.83 -16.67 -6.62
CA TYR A 324 -9.27 -16.53 -6.86
C TYR A 324 -9.94 -15.52 -5.93
N LEU A 325 -9.51 -15.44 -4.67
CA LEU A 325 -10.00 -14.41 -3.75
C LEU A 325 -9.56 -13.01 -4.18
N ASN A 326 -8.32 -12.85 -4.67
CA ASN A 326 -7.86 -11.59 -5.25
C ASN A 326 -8.67 -11.21 -6.50
N LEU A 327 -8.96 -12.19 -7.38
CA LEU A 327 -9.85 -11.96 -8.52
C LEU A 327 -11.26 -11.55 -8.07
N LEU A 328 -11.81 -12.23 -7.06
CA LEU A 328 -13.13 -11.87 -6.51
C LEU A 328 -13.11 -10.45 -5.94
N TYR A 329 -12.03 -10.06 -5.23
CA TYR A 329 -11.87 -8.69 -4.72
C TYR A 329 -11.87 -7.68 -5.87
N LEU A 330 -11.11 -7.94 -6.94
CA LEU A 330 -11.07 -7.12 -8.14
C LEU A 330 -12.47 -7.00 -8.79
N LEU A 331 -13.19 -8.12 -8.96
CA LEU A 331 -14.53 -8.13 -9.56
C LEU A 331 -15.54 -7.34 -8.73
N ILE A 332 -15.53 -7.48 -7.39
CA ILE A 332 -16.40 -6.69 -6.51
C ILE A 332 -16.00 -5.20 -6.58
N MET A 333 -14.71 -4.87 -6.62
CA MET A 333 -14.25 -3.49 -6.78
C MET A 333 -14.74 -2.90 -8.11
N VAL A 334 -14.57 -3.61 -9.22
CA VAL A 334 -15.05 -3.18 -10.55
C VAL A 334 -16.58 -3.04 -10.56
N SER A 335 -17.32 -3.92 -9.88
CA SER A 335 -18.79 -3.82 -9.79
C SER A 335 -19.25 -2.52 -9.12
N THR A 336 -18.41 -1.87 -8.33
CA THR A 336 -18.74 -0.56 -7.75
C THR A 336 -18.73 0.58 -8.77
N PHE A 337 -18.11 0.38 -9.95
CA PHE A 337 -18.06 1.41 -11.01
C PHE A 337 -19.44 1.71 -11.60
N PHE A 338 -20.43 0.84 -11.43
CA PHE A 338 -21.84 1.14 -11.77
C PHE A 338 -22.42 2.34 -10.98
N TYR A 339 -21.76 2.78 -9.91
CA TYR A 339 -22.15 3.98 -9.17
C TYR A 339 -21.56 5.29 -9.74
N ILE A 340 -20.74 5.22 -10.78
CA ILE A 340 -20.24 6.40 -11.48
C ILE A 340 -21.40 7.03 -12.27
N ARG A 341 -21.92 8.16 -11.78
CA ARG A 341 -23.08 8.88 -12.35
C ARG A 341 -22.74 10.26 -12.88
N SER A 342 -21.59 10.80 -12.50
CA SER A 342 -21.18 12.17 -12.84
C SER A 342 -19.66 12.27 -12.86
N LEU A 343 -19.11 13.35 -13.44
CA LEU A 343 -17.66 13.58 -13.46
C LEU A 343 -17.03 13.66 -12.06
N PRO A 344 -17.64 14.32 -11.04
CA PRO A 344 -17.10 14.27 -9.69
C PRO A 344 -17.05 12.87 -9.08
N THR A 345 -18.07 12.03 -9.33
CA THR A 345 -18.01 10.64 -8.88
C THR A 345 -16.96 9.85 -9.66
N ALA A 346 -16.82 10.05 -10.97
CA ALA A 346 -15.76 9.44 -11.77
C ALA A 346 -14.37 9.82 -11.26
N ALA A 347 -14.17 11.09 -10.88
CA ALA A 347 -12.92 11.54 -10.29
C ALA A 347 -12.58 10.78 -9.01
N LEU A 348 -13.54 10.58 -8.10
CA LEU A 348 -13.33 9.82 -6.87
C LEU A 348 -13.03 8.33 -7.12
N PHE A 349 -13.60 7.74 -8.18
CA PHE A 349 -13.34 6.36 -8.57
C PHE A 349 -12.02 6.18 -9.32
N SER A 350 -11.40 7.24 -9.84
CA SER A 350 -10.22 7.12 -10.70
C SER A 350 -9.06 6.31 -10.09
N PRO A 351 -8.70 6.38 -8.78
CA PRO A 351 -7.67 5.52 -8.22
C PRO A 351 -8.01 4.04 -8.31
N LEU A 352 -9.31 3.69 -8.15
CA LEU A 352 -9.77 2.30 -8.24
C LEU A 352 -9.78 1.81 -9.69
N VAL A 353 -10.13 2.68 -10.64
CA VAL A 353 -10.08 2.38 -12.07
C VAL A 353 -8.64 2.09 -12.49
N PHE A 354 -7.69 2.94 -12.10
CA PHE A 354 -6.27 2.70 -12.38
C PHE A 354 -5.74 1.44 -11.70
N THR A 355 -6.13 1.19 -10.43
CA THR A 355 -5.77 -0.04 -9.72
C THR A 355 -6.33 -1.28 -10.44
N ALA A 356 -7.58 -1.23 -10.89
CA ALA A 356 -8.20 -2.32 -11.64
C ALA A 356 -7.48 -2.55 -12.98
N ALA A 357 -7.20 -1.49 -13.74
CA ALA A 357 -6.47 -1.58 -15.00
C ALA A 357 -5.08 -2.19 -14.79
N LEU A 358 -4.34 -1.71 -13.80
CA LEU A 358 -3.01 -2.25 -13.47
C LEU A 358 -3.09 -3.75 -13.11
N SER A 359 -4.10 -4.16 -12.34
CA SER A 359 -4.31 -5.57 -11.98
C SER A 359 -4.66 -6.44 -13.20
N VAL A 360 -5.54 -5.95 -14.07
CA VAL A 360 -5.99 -6.66 -15.27
C VAL A 360 -4.85 -6.87 -16.27
N PHE A 361 -3.98 -5.87 -16.43
CA PHE A 361 -2.87 -5.90 -17.38
C PHE A 361 -1.53 -6.33 -16.76
N SER A 362 -1.51 -6.76 -15.51
CA SER A 362 -0.29 -7.22 -14.85
C SER A 362 0.18 -8.57 -15.40
N VAL A 363 1.48 -8.78 -15.35
CA VAL A 363 2.15 -10.02 -15.79
C VAL A 363 2.04 -11.13 -14.73
N VAL A 364 2.47 -12.34 -15.09
CA VAL A 364 2.35 -13.56 -14.26
C VAL A 364 2.99 -13.41 -12.88
N GLU A 365 4.12 -12.73 -12.77
CA GLU A 365 4.87 -12.54 -11.52
C GLU A 365 4.03 -11.82 -10.43
N TYR A 366 3.13 -10.92 -10.84
CA TYR A 366 2.22 -10.26 -9.90
C TYR A 366 1.16 -11.21 -9.37
N TRP A 367 0.59 -12.08 -10.20
CA TRP A 367 -0.46 -13.02 -9.81
C TRP A 367 0.08 -14.30 -9.15
N ALA A 368 1.35 -14.66 -9.43
CA ALA A 368 1.96 -15.86 -8.90
C ALA A 368 2.12 -15.87 -7.37
N THR A 369 2.22 -14.69 -6.76
CA THR A 369 2.41 -14.57 -5.32
C THR A 369 1.32 -13.74 -4.66
N PHE A 370 0.87 -14.19 -3.49
CA PHE A 370 -0.07 -13.46 -2.64
C PHE A 370 0.44 -12.04 -2.32
N ASP A 371 1.74 -11.90 -2.06
CA ASP A 371 2.35 -10.63 -1.66
C ASP A 371 2.21 -9.55 -2.74
N ASN A 372 2.44 -9.90 -4.00
CA ASN A 372 2.47 -8.92 -5.07
C ASN A 372 1.07 -8.39 -5.43
N VAL A 373 0.09 -9.29 -5.61
CA VAL A 373 -1.29 -8.89 -5.95
C VAL A 373 -1.92 -8.08 -4.82
N ASN A 374 -1.74 -8.51 -3.58
CA ASN A 374 -2.30 -7.81 -2.42
C ASN A 374 -1.81 -6.35 -2.33
N ARG A 375 -0.55 -6.08 -2.63
CA ARG A 375 0.00 -4.71 -2.58
C ARG A 375 -0.67 -3.77 -3.56
N MET A 376 -1.16 -4.27 -4.71
CA MET A 376 -1.86 -3.44 -5.69
C MET A 376 -3.16 -2.84 -5.13
N PHE A 377 -3.81 -3.51 -4.17
CA PHE A 377 -5.07 -3.07 -3.58
C PHE A 377 -4.93 -2.12 -2.38
N THR A 378 -3.72 -1.66 -2.05
CA THR A 378 -3.48 -0.80 -0.86
C THR A 378 -4.33 0.46 -0.85
N LEU A 379 -4.50 1.13 -1.99
CA LEU A 379 -5.33 2.33 -2.12
C LEU A 379 -6.84 2.05 -2.05
N SER A 380 -7.27 0.81 -2.27
CA SER A 380 -8.69 0.51 -2.45
C SER A 380 -9.51 0.74 -1.17
N ILE A 381 -9.01 0.35 0.00
CA ILE A 381 -9.77 0.45 1.26
C ILE A 381 -10.07 1.91 1.66
N PRO A 382 -9.08 2.82 1.76
CA PRO A 382 -9.40 4.20 2.15
C PRO A 382 -10.27 4.92 1.11
N ILE A 383 -10.05 4.68 -0.19
CA ILE A 383 -10.89 5.27 -1.24
C ILE A 383 -12.31 4.72 -1.16
N MET A 384 -12.50 3.40 -0.95
CA MET A 384 -13.82 2.81 -0.78
C MET A 384 -14.55 3.30 0.48
N ALA A 385 -13.82 3.57 1.57
CA ALA A 385 -14.40 4.16 2.77
C ALA A 385 -14.93 5.58 2.48
N LEU A 386 -14.14 6.41 1.77
CA LEU A 386 -14.54 7.75 1.35
C LEU A 386 -15.72 7.73 0.36
N LEU A 387 -15.71 6.82 -0.62
CA LEU A 387 -16.80 6.66 -1.57
C LEU A 387 -18.09 6.21 -0.89
N ARG A 388 -18.02 5.23 0.01
CA ARG A 388 -19.17 4.73 0.76
C ARG A 388 -19.78 5.81 1.64
N ASP A 389 -18.96 6.70 2.20
CA ASP A 389 -19.44 7.82 3.00
C ASP A 389 -20.22 8.85 2.17
N ARG A 390 -19.81 9.07 0.92
CA ARG A 390 -20.38 10.07 0.00
C ARG A 390 -21.50 9.52 -0.89
N ILE A 391 -21.56 8.21 -1.10
CA ILE A 391 -22.57 7.53 -1.92
C ILE A 391 -23.32 6.53 -1.02
N PRO A 392 -24.41 6.98 -0.33
CA PRO A 392 -25.05 6.19 0.74
C PRO A 392 -25.54 4.80 0.32
N ASN A 393 -25.96 4.65 -0.93
CA ASN A 393 -26.53 3.39 -1.46
C ASN A 393 -25.49 2.47 -2.11
N MET A 394 -24.20 2.82 -2.07
CA MET A 394 -23.15 2.02 -2.67
C MET A 394 -22.96 0.68 -1.92
N ARG A 395 -23.02 -0.41 -2.66
CA ARG A 395 -22.80 -1.76 -2.11
C ARG A 395 -21.30 -2.07 -2.07
N SER A 396 -20.65 -1.83 -0.94
CA SER A 396 -19.20 -2.05 -0.75
C SER A 396 -18.85 -3.00 0.40
N HIS A 397 -19.86 -3.52 1.11
CA HIS A 397 -19.62 -4.40 2.28
C HIS A 397 -18.80 -5.64 1.93
N GLY A 398 -18.97 -6.20 0.74
CA GLY A 398 -18.20 -7.35 0.28
C GLY A 398 -16.69 -7.11 0.25
N LEU A 399 -16.24 -5.90 -0.15
CA LEU A 399 -14.82 -5.54 -0.16
C LEU A 399 -14.24 -5.48 1.26
N PHE A 400 -14.98 -4.85 2.19
CA PHE A 400 -14.55 -4.78 3.59
C PHE A 400 -14.52 -6.16 4.25
N LEU A 401 -15.52 -7.01 3.98
CA LEU A 401 -15.54 -8.39 4.47
C LEU A 401 -14.36 -9.19 3.91
N LEU A 402 -14.10 -9.11 2.61
CA LEU A 402 -12.94 -9.77 2.00
C LEU A 402 -11.61 -9.26 2.56
N SER A 403 -11.50 -7.98 2.92
CA SER A 403 -10.28 -7.48 3.56
C SER A 403 -10.02 -8.15 4.93
N VAL A 404 -11.08 -8.48 5.68
CA VAL A 404 -10.93 -9.28 6.92
C VAL A 404 -10.49 -10.71 6.59
N VAL A 405 -11.06 -11.34 5.58
CA VAL A 405 -10.64 -12.67 5.12
C VAL A 405 -9.16 -12.65 4.72
N PHE A 406 -8.71 -11.64 3.99
CA PHE A 406 -7.30 -11.50 3.63
C PHE A 406 -6.38 -11.28 4.84
N LEU A 407 -6.83 -10.57 5.88
CA LEU A 407 -6.06 -10.43 7.12
C LEU A 407 -5.89 -11.78 7.82
N LEU A 408 -6.95 -12.57 7.89
CA LEU A 408 -6.90 -13.93 8.44
C LEU A 408 -5.98 -14.84 7.61
N LEU A 409 -6.07 -14.77 6.28
CA LEU A 409 -5.19 -15.53 5.39
C LEU A 409 -3.73 -15.12 5.54
N LEU A 410 -3.45 -13.82 5.72
CA LEU A 410 -2.10 -13.33 5.98
C LEU A 410 -1.56 -13.92 7.30
N ALA A 411 -2.37 -13.91 8.36
CA ALA A 411 -1.99 -14.52 9.64
C ALA A 411 -1.70 -16.03 9.50
N VAL A 412 -2.60 -16.78 8.85
CA VAL A 412 -2.43 -18.22 8.59
C VAL A 412 -1.16 -18.46 7.75
N ARG A 413 -0.92 -17.62 6.75
CA ARG A 413 0.27 -17.74 5.90
C ARG A 413 1.55 -17.55 6.69
N LEU A 414 1.63 -16.51 7.53
CA LEU A 414 2.83 -16.21 8.30
C LEU A 414 3.15 -17.29 9.34
N VAL A 415 2.11 -17.85 9.98
CA VAL A 415 2.29 -18.83 11.06
C VAL A 415 2.49 -20.25 10.51
N TRP A 416 1.84 -20.61 9.41
CA TRP A 416 1.75 -22.00 8.97
C TRP A 416 2.19 -22.28 7.54
N LEU A 417 1.81 -21.41 6.57
CA LEU A 417 1.99 -21.76 5.15
C LEU A 417 3.37 -21.39 4.60
N LYS A 418 3.98 -20.30 5.09
CA LYS A 418 5.25 -19.82 4.57
C LYS A 418 6.41 -20.54 5.26
N PRO A 419 7.15 -21.42 4.55
CA PRO A 419 8.37 -21.98 5.11
C PRO A 419 9.39 -20.88 5.35
N ALA A 420 10.27 -21.09 6.33
CA ALA A 420 11.47 -20.27 6.45
C ALA A 420 12.28 -20.38 5.15
N MET A 421 12.71 -19.24 4.63
CA MET A 421 13.63 -19.23 3.49
C MET A 421 15.03 -19.60 4.00
N ALA A 422 15.83 -20.28 3.18
CA ALA A 422 17.22 -20.51 3.48
C ALA A 422 17.94 -19.17 3.64
N PHE A 423 18.69 -19.00 4.72
CA PHE A 423 19.37 -17.76 5.05
C PHE A 423 20.73 -18.00 5.68
N THR A 424 21.56 -16.97 5.66
CA THR A 424 22.78 -16.84 6.44
C THR A 424 22.70 -15.54 7.27
N THR A 425 23.53 -15.46 8.31
CA THR A 425 23.67 -14.23 9.09
C THR A 425 25.14 -13.84 9.07
N ILE A 426 25.44 -12.61 8.64
CA ILE A 426 26.82 -12.13 8.53
C ILE A 426 27.33 -11.75 9.92
N GLY A 427 28.54 -12.15 10.25
CA GLY A 427 29.21 -11.78 11.51
C GLY A 427 28.83 -12.59 12.75
N LEU A 428 28.19 -13.75 12.58
CA LEU A 428 27.90 -14.69 13.69
C LEU A 428 28.64 -16.01 13.50
#